data_936931354d51f5892c8200bc7f4886fd
#
_entry.id   936931354d51f5892c8200bc7f4886fd
#
_cell.length_a   1.000
_cell.length_b   1.000
_cell.length_c   1.000
_cell.angle_alpha   90.00
_cell.angle_beta   90.00
_cell.angle_gamma   90.00
#
_symmetry.space_group_name_H-M   'P 1'
#
loop_
_entity.id
_entity.type
_entity.pdbx_description
1 polymer ?
#
loop_
_entity_poly.entity_id
_entity_poly.type
_entity_poly.pdbx_seq_one_letter_code
_entity_poly.pdbx_strand_id
1 'polypeptide(L)'
;PCSQATLIALRRGILKYGIPENIYVDNGREFLTFDIGGQGHRKKKPKDGQERFEPPPVFERLGIHMTNAIVRNAKAKIIERRFRDVKDHLSRLFETFTGGNVLEKPERLKSVLKDGRIPLDATLVETVEELLDWYFNQQPYGGAVARDHGKPRQQVYNENLHTKRVASAEDLNLMLMRSSRAQKVTRRGVHLDIAGQRID
;
A
#
# COMPACT_ATOMS: atom_id res chain seq x y z
N PRO A 1 9.37 -6.52 1.34
CA PRO A 1 8.04 -5.99 1.63
C PRO A 1 7.61 -6.46 3.01
N CYS A 2 6.99 -5.57 3.79
CA CYS A 2 6.44 -5.92 5.10
C CYS A 2 4.97 -5.48 5.17
N SER A 3 4.18 -6.20 5.95
CA SER A 3 2.74 -5.92 6.11
C SER A 3 2.46 -4.49 6.60
N GLN A 4 3.36 -3.91 7.38
CA GLN A 4 3.23 -2.53 7.86
C GLN A 4 3.31 -1.50 6.71
N ALA A 5 4.26 -1.66 5.79
CA ALA A 5 4.36 -0.78 4.62
C ALA A 5 3.10 -0.89 3.73
N THR A 6 2.57 -2.10 3.57
CA THR A 6 1.30 -2.34 2.85
C THR A 6 0.13 -1.62 3.53
N LEU A 7 0.03 -1.68 4.86
CA LEU A 7 -1.01 -0.99 5.61
C LEU A 7 -0.90 0.54 5.52
N ILE A 8 0.32 1.08 5.54
CA ILE A 8 0.54 2.53 5.36
C ILE A 8 0.10 2.97 3.97
N ALA A 9 0.50 2.24 2.92
CA ALA A 9 0.11 2.55 1.55
C ALA A 9 -1.41 2.44 1.35
N LEU A 10 -2.05 1.39 1.90
CA LEU A 10 -3.49 1.22 1.86
C LEU A 10 -4.22 2.38 2.58
N ARG A 11 -3.74 2.75 3.77
CA ARG A 11 -4.30 3.86 4.55
C ARG A 11 -4.25 5.19 3.77
N ARG A 12 -3.12 5.50 3.13
CA ARG A 12 -2.98 6.69 2.27
C ARG A 12 -3.98 6.65 1.11
N GLY A 13 -4.10 5.50 0.45
CA GLY A 13 -5.07 5.31 -0.62
C GLY A 13 -6.52 5.52 -0.14
N ILE A 14 -6.89 4.96 1.01
CA ILE A 14 -8.23 5.10 1.60
C ILE A 14 -8.53 6.56 1.96
N LEU A 15 -7.58 7.27 2.55
CA LEU A 15 -7.74 8.70 2.87
C LEU A 15 -8.02 9.54 1.63
N LYS A 16 -7.34 9.24 0.54
CA LYS A 16 -7.44 10.02 -0.71
C LYS A 16 -8.67 9.62 -1.53
N TYR A 17 -8.85 8.33 -1.76
CA TYR A 17 -9.81 7.80 -2.72
C TYR A 17 -11.03 7.12 -2.09
N GLY A 18 -11.02 6.90 -0.79
CA GLY A 18 -12.06 6.15 -0.07
C GLY A 18 -11.76 4.65 0.04
N ILE A 19 -12.62 3.93 0.75
CA ILE A 19 -12.50 2.48 0.92
C ILE A 19 -12.92 1.78 -0.38
N PRO A 20 -12.03 1.00 -1.02
CA PRO A 20 -12.40 0.24 -2.20
C PRO A 20 -13.36 -0.90 -1.84
N GLU A 21 -14.24 -1.28 -2.75
CA GLU A 21 -15.08 -2.47 -2.58
C GLU A 21 -14.28 -3.75 -2.83
N ASN A 22 -13.39 -3.71 -3.83
CA ASN A 22 -12.58 -4.84 -4.23
C ASN A 22 -11.12 -4.45 -4.37
N ILE A 23 -10.23 -5.34 -3.92
CA ILE A 23 -8.78 -5.26 -4.15
C ILE A 23 -8.33 -6.53 -4.86
N TYR A 24 -7.61 -6.33 -5.97
CA TYR A 24 -6.96 -7.40 -6.69
C TYR A 24 -5.46 -7.38 -6.37
N VAL A 25 -4.97 -8.44 -5.73
CA VAL A 25 -3.58 -8.55 -5.27
C VAL A 25 -2.92 -9.80 -5.82
N ASP A 26 -1.60 -9.81 -5.83
CA ASP A 26 -0.86 -11.04 -6.06
C ASP A 26 -0.85 -11.92 -4.79
N ASN A 27 -0.22 -13.11 -4.89
CA ASN A 27 -0.10 -14.00 -3.76
C ASN A 27 1.09 -13.63 -2.85
N GLY A 28 1.42 -12.35 -2.77
CA GLY A 28 2.45 -11.82 -1.88
C GLY A 28 2.12 -12.12 -0.40
N ARG A 29 3.12 -12.56 0.35
CA ARG A 29 2.92 -12.92 1.76
C ARG A 29 2.39 -11.77 2.60
N GLU A 30 2.70 -10.54 2.23
CA GLU A 30 2.22 -9.30 2.88
C GLU A 30 0.71 -9.14 2.82
N PHE A 31 0.05 -9.55 1.74
CA PHE A 31 -1.40 -9.48 1.59
C PHE A 31 -2.11 -10.66 2.24
N LEU A 32 -1.45 -11.82 2.27
CA LEU A 32 -1.99 -13.07 2.80
C LEU A 32 -1.86 -13.18 4.33
N THR A 33 -1.27 -12.18 4.99
CA THR A 33 -1.18 -12.18 6.46
C THR A 33 -2.57 -12.18 7.07
N PHE A 34 -2.73 -12.88 8.20
CA PHE A 34 -3.99 -12.89 8.93
C PHE A 34 -4.49 -11.47 9.23
N ASP A 35 -3.58 -10.57 9.54
CA ASP A 35 -3.90 -9.20 9.91
C ASP A 35 -4.49 -8.35 8.79
N ILE A 36 -4.16 -8.63 7.54
CA ILE A 36 -4.61 -7.86 6.37
C ILE A 36 -5.73 -8.58 5.66
N GLY A 37 -5.44 -9.72 5.07
CA GLY A 37 -6.35 -10.47 4.22
C GLY A 37 -7.08 -11.62 4.89
N GLY A 38 -6.80 -11.89 6.16
CA GLY A 38 -7.42 -13.00 6.90
C GLY A 38 -6.94 -14.38 6.48
N GLN A 39 -5.95 -14.46 5.59
CA GLN A 39 -5.34 -15.70 5.13
C GLN A 39 -3.99 -15.88 5.81
N GLY A 40 -3.48 -17.09 5.83
CA GLY A 40 -2.20 -17.39 6.45
C GLY A 40 -2.32 -18.04 7.81
N HIS A 41 -1.21 -18.63 8.24
CA HIS A 41 -1.20 -19.37 9.49
C HIS A 41 -1.21 -18.41 10.69
N ARG A 42 -2.21 -18.56 11.55
CA ARG A 42 -2.17 -17.99 12.90
C ARG A 42 -0.90 -18.47 13.59
N LYS A 43 -0.22 -17.59 14.29
CA LYS A 43 0.79 -18.00 15.26
C LYS A 43 0.14 -18.99 16.23
N LYS A 44 0.88 -20.04 16.56
CA LYS A 44 0.44 -21.18 17.39
C LYS A 44 -0.58 -20.80 18.46
N LYS A 45 -1.65 -21.61 18.57
CA LYS A 45 -2.61 -21.49 19.68
C LYS A 45 -1.88 -21.31 21.01
N PRO A 46 -2.36 -20.44 21.90
CA PRO A 46 -1.78 -20.32 23.23
C PRO A 46 -1.72 -21.69 23.89
N LYS A 47 -0.60 -22.01 24.54
CA LYS A 47 -0.42 -23.30 25.23
C LYS A 47 -1.37 -23.48 26.42
N ASP A 48 -1.99 -22.40 26.85
CA ASP A 48 -2.88 -22.31 28.01
C ASP A 48 -4.36 -22.57 27.70
N GLY A 49 -4.70 -22.89 26.44
CA GLY A 49 -6.07 -23.20 26.04
C GLY A 49 -7.07 -22.04 26.13
N GLN A 50 -6.62 -20.83 26.48
CA GLN A 50 -7.51 -19.65 26.55
C GLN A 50 -7.76 -19.11 25.14
N GLU A 51 -9.02 -18.98 24.77
CA GLU A 51 -9.40 -18.23 23.57
C GLU A 51 -9.05 -16.76 23.76
N ARG A 52 -8.14 -16.26 22.94
CA ARG A 52 -7.80 -14.82 22.90
C ARG A 52 -8.64 -14.17 21.83
N PHE A 53 -9.31 -13.08 22.20
CA PHE A 53 -9.95 -12.24 21.22
C PHE A 53 -8.90 -11.66 20.28
N GLU A 54 -9.04 -11.97 19.00
CA GLU A 54 -8.24 -11.36 17.93
C GLU A 54 -9.16 -10.49 17.10
N PRO A 55 -8.80 -9.21 16.86
CA PRO A 55 -9.62 -8.35 16.03
C PRO A 55 -9.66 -8.92 14.59
N PRO A 56 -10.80 -8.77 13.87
CA PRO A 56 -10.90 -9.24 12.50
C PRO A 56 -9.87 -8.58 11.59
N PRO A 57 -9.51 -9.25 10.47
CA PRO A 57 -8.58 -8.70 9.49
C PRO A 57 -8.99 -7.33 8.99
N VAL A 58 -8.02 -6.51 8.58
CA VAL A 58 -8.29 -5.14 8.10
C VAL A 58 -9.29 -5.14 6.93
N PHE A 59 -9.14 -6.04 5.97
CA PHE A 59 -10.05 -6.10 4.82
C PHE A 59 -11.47 -6.45 5.21
N GLU A 60 -11.64 -7.40 6.11
CA GLU A 60 -12.96 -7.78 6.66
C GLU A 60 -13.62 -6.61 7.38
N ARG A 61 -12.89 -5.93 8.26
CA ARG A 61 -13.39 -4.77 9.03
C ARG A 61 -13.82 -3.62 8.15
N LEU A 62 -13.08 -3.36 7.07
CA LEU A 62 -13.39 -2.29 6.11
C LEU A 62 -14.39 -2.73 5.03
N GLY A 63 -14.84 -3.99 5.06
CA GLY A 63 -15.72 -4.55 4.02
C GLY A 63 -15.08 -4.51 2.64
N ILE A 64 -13.79 -4.85 2.56
CA ILE A 64 -13.02 -4.93 1.32
C ILE A 64 -12.97 -6.38 0.86
N HIS A 65 -13.46 -6.66 -0.32
CA HIS A 65 -13.32 -7.98 -0.93
C HIS A 65 -11.94 -8.12 -1.57
N MET A 66 -11.20 -9.17 -1.18
CA MET A 66 -9.88 -9.45 -1.74
C MET A 66 -9.94 -10.57 -2.76
N THR A 67 -9.43 -10.32 -3.95
CA THR A 67 -9.27 -11.32 -5.01
C THR A 67 -7.79 -11.52 -5.30
N ASN A 68 -7.35 -12.77 -5.23
CA ASN A 68 -5.96 -13.12 -5.50
C ASN A 68 -5.74 -13.41 -6.98
N ALA A 69 -4.59 -12.99 -7.50
CA ALA A 69 -4.18 -13.30 -8.86
C ALA A 69 -4.00 -14.81 -9.04
N ILE A 70 -4.49 -15.33 -10.17
CA ILE A 70 -4.27 -16.73 -10.54
C ILE A 70 -2.78 -16.94 -10.79
N VAL A 71 -2.21 -17.95 -10.16
CA VAL A 71 -0.81 -18.32 -10.31
C VAL A 71 -0.50 -18.61 -11.78
N ARG A 72 0.63 -18.09 -12.28
CA ARG A 72 1.09 -18.20 -13.68
C ARG A 72 0.24 -17.46 -14.73
N ASN A 73 -0.71 -16.61 -14.33
CA ASN A 73 -1.41 -15.74 -15.26
C ASN A 73 -0.85 -14.31 -15.21
N ALA A 74 0.31 -14.09 -15.85
CA ALA A 74 0.95 -12.78 -15.91
C ALA A 74 0.10 -11.71 -16.63
N LYS A 75 -0.77 -12.11 -17.55
CA LYS A 75 -1.64 -11.19 -18.31
C LYS A 75 -2.69 -10.52 -17.43
N ALA A 76 -3.08 -11.14 -16.32
CA ALA A 76 -4.06 -10.60 -15.39
C ALA A 76 -3.49 -9.49 -14.48
N LYS A 77 -2.17 -9.34 -14.43
CA LYS A 77 -1.51 -8.35 -13.56
C LYS A 77 -1.35 -7.00 -14.27
N ILE A 78 -2.43 -6.24 -14.32
CA ILE A 78 -2.45 -4.88 -14.92
C ILE A 78 -1.42 -3.98 -14.24
N ILE A 79 -1.18 -4.15 -12.95
CA ILE A 79 -0.27 -3.33 -12.15
C ILE A 79 1.19 -3.43 -12.63
N GLU A 80 1.65 -4.60 -13.10
CA GLU A 80 3.02 -4.76 -13.61
C GLU A 80 3.28 -3.85 -14.84
N ARG A 81 2.29 -3.72 -15.71
CA ARG A 81 2.37 -2.78 -16.84
C ARG A 81 2.45 -1.34 -16.36
N ARG A 82 1.69 -0.99 -15.31
CA ARG A 82 1.70 0.36 -14.73
C ARG A 82 3.03 0.67 -14.02
N PHE A 83 3.65 -0.30 -13.38
CA PHE A 83 5.01 -0.11 -12.84
C PHE A 83 6.05 0.15 -13.92
N ARG A 84 5.90 -0.45 -15.10
CA ARG A 84 6.75 -0.11 -16.24
C ARG A 84 6.56 1.34 -16.66
N ASP A 85 5.31 1.80 -16.79
CA ASP A 85 5.01 3.20 -17.11
C ASP A 85 5.64 4.14 -16.07
N VAL A 86 5.51 3.83 -14.77
CA VAL A 86 6.12 4.60 -13.68
C VAL A 86 7.65 4.60 -13.78
N LYS A 87 8.26 3.44 -14.02
CA LYS A 87 9.72 3.34 -14.20
C LYS A 87 10.19 4.20 -15.38
N ASP A 88 9.54 4.08 -16.52
CA ASP A 88 10.01 4.69 -17.76
C ASP A 88 9.74 6.20 -17.82
N HIS A 89 8.70 6.70 -17.16
CA HIS A 89 8.31 8.10 -17.21
C HIS A 89 8.59 8.87 -15.92
N LEU A 90 8.47 8.26 -14.74
CA LEU A 90 8.67 8.95 -13.48
C LEU A 90 10.04 8.69 -12.86
N SER A 91 10.45 7.43 -12.74
CA SER A 91 11.71 7.10 -12.04
C SER A 91 12.94 7.70 -12.73
N ARG A 92 12.89 7.86 -14.05
CA ARG A 92 13.98 8.45 -14.84
C ARG A 92 14.15 9.95 -14.61
N LEU A 93 13.16 10.63 -14.05
CA LEU A 93 13.25 12.07 -13.72
C LEU A 93 14.17 12.32 -12.52
N PHE A 94 14.41 11.34 -11.70
CA PHE A 94 15.28 11.47 -10.53
C PHE A 94 16.75 11.30 -10.90
N GLU A 95 17.61 12.20 -10.42
CA GLU A 95 19.06 12.10 -10.62
C GLU A 95 19.65 10.80 -10.02
N THR A 96 19.01 10.28 -8.98
CA THR A 96 19.38 9.02 -8.32
C THR A 96 18.84 7.77 -8.99
N PHE A 97 18.25 7.88 -10.19
CA PHE A 97 17.79 6.71 -10.95
C PHE A 97 18.93 5.73 -11.23
N THR A 98 18.75 4.50 -10.79
CA THR A 98 19.78 3.45 -10.86
C THR A 98 19.76 2.61 -12.14
N GLY A 99 18.73 2.82 -12.98
CA GLY A 99 18.45 1.96 -14.13
C GLY A 99 17.64 0.72 -13.77
N GLY A 100 17.01 0.09 -14.75
CA GLY A 100 16.30 -1.18 -14.60
C GLY A 100 17.23 -2.40 -14.73
N ASN A 101 18.42 -2.20 -15.28
CA ASN A 101 19.47 -3.19 -15.42
C ASN A 101 20.84 -2.50 -15.49
N VAL A 102 21.91 -3.27 -15.56
CA VAL A 102 23.29 -2.75 -15.55
C VAL A 102 23.58 -1.83 -16.74
N LEU A 103 22.99 -2.10 -17.90
CA LEU A 103 23.21 -1.31 -19.13
C LEU A 103 22.47 0.04 -19.11
N GLU A 104 21.38 0.13 -18.35
CA GLU A 104 20.60 1.36 -18.20
C GLU A 104 21.14 2.28 -17.10
N LYS A 105 22.18 1.85 -16.35
CA LYS A 105 22.72 2.63 -15.24
C LYS A 105 23.35 3.94 -15.73
N PRO A 106 22.87 5.12 -15.29
CA PRO A 106 23.44 6.38 -15.72
C PRO A 106 24.88 6.56 -15.22
N GLU A 107 25.79 6.99 -16.09
CA GLU A 107 27.19 7.27 -15.71
C GLU A 107 27.31 8.31 -14.61
N ARG A 108 26.42 9.33 -14.64
CA ARG A 108 26.35 10.41 -13.65
C ARG A 108 26.02 9.94 -12.23
N LEU A 109 25.42 8.76 -12.07
CA LEU A 109 24.98 8.26 -10.76
C LEU A 109 26.13 8.18 -9.75
N LYS A 110 27.33 7.82 -10.20
CA LYS A 110 28.51 7.76 -9.30
C LYS A 110 28.84 9.13 -8.70
N SER A 111 28.77 10.21 -9.49
CA SER A 111 29.04 11.57 -8.99
C SER A 111 27.91 12.04 -8.06
N VAL A 112 26.67 11.80 -8.43
CA VAL A 112 25.50 12.15 -7.59
C VAL A 112 25.59 11.51 -6.21
N LEU A 113 25.95 10.23 -6.15
CA LEU A 113 26.12 9.51 -4.88
C LEU A 113 27.34 10.02 -4.08
N LYS A 114 28.44 10.32 -4.77
CA LYS A 114 29.66 10.87 -4.13
C LYS A 114 29.42 12.27 -3.53
N ASP A 115 28.61 13.10 -4.23
CA ASP A 115 28.30 14.46 -3.83
C ASP A 115 27.20 14.49 -2.74
N GLY A 116 26.66 13.34 -2.34
CA GLY A 116 25.60 13.25 -1.33
C GLY A 116 24.24 13.82 -1.76
N ARG A 117 24.02 14.03 -3.06
CA ARG A 117 22.76 14.55 -3.62
C ARG A 117 21.66 13.48 -3.66
N ILE A 118 21.38 12.90 -2.49
CA ILE A 118 20.37 11.87 -2.33
C ILE A 118 19.17 12.52 -1.66
N PRO A 119 17.96 12.46 -2.24
CA PRO A 119 16.78 13.00 -1.60
C PRO A 119 16.46 12.24 -0.30
N LEU A 120 15.95 12.93 0.69
CA LEU A 120 15.40 12.29 1.88
C LEU A 120 14.17 11.48 1.51
N ASP A 121 13.92 10.37 2.23
CA ASP A 121 12.78 9.50 1.96
C ASP A 121 11.44 10.25 1.98
N ALA A 122 11.26 11.18 2.92
CA ALA A 122 10.04 12.00 3.00
C ALA A 122 9.84 12.84 1.73
N THR A 123 10.88 13.58 1.30
CA THR A 123 10.86 14.39 0.09
C THR A 123 10.62 13.53 -1.16
N LEU A 124 11.25 12.36 -1.22
CA LEU A 124 11.05 11.43 -2.33
C LEU A 124 9.59 10.97 -2.42
N VAL A 125 8.99 10.61 -1.28
CA VAL A 125 7.58 10.17 -1.23
C VAL A 125 6.65 11.29 -1.68
N GLU A 126 6.82 12.51 -1.17
CA GLU A 126 6.02 13.68 -1.57
C GLU A 126 6.14 13.96 -3.07
N THR A 127 7.38 14.00 -3.59
CA THR A 127 7.62 14.23 -5.03
C THR A 127 6.97 13.14 -5.89
N VAL A 128 7.05 11.86 -5.47
CA VAL A 128 6.41 10.76 -6.20
C VAL A 128 4.89 10.89 -6.17
N GLU A 129 4.29 11.24 -5.03
CA GLU A 129 2.85 11.46 -4.91
C GLU A 129 2.38 12.60 -5.81
N GLU A 130 3.09 13.73 -5.84
CA GLU A 130 2.81 14.86 -6.74
C GLU A 130 2.92 14.48 -8.22
N LEU A 131 3.97 13.76 -8.61
CA LEU A 131 4.15 13.29 -9.98
C LEU A 131 3.07 12.29 -10.41
N LEU A 132 2.62 11.41 -9.52
CA LEU A 132 1.51 10.51 -9.79
C LEU A 132 0.21 11.29 -10.03
N ASP A 133 -0.06 12.33 -9.24
CA ASP A 133 -1.26 13.14 -9.37
C ASP A 133 -1.24 14.06 -10.58
N TRP A 134 -0.15 14.80 -10.72
CA TRP A 134 -0.02 15.84 -11.76
C TRP A 134 0.25 15.26 -13.15
N TYR A 135 1.08 14.22 -13.25
CA TYR A 135 1.47 13.63 -14.53
C TYR A 135 0.69 12.36 -14.83
N PHE A 136 0.81 11.33 -13.97
CA PHE A 136 0.31 9.99 -14.27
C PHE A 136 -1.23 9.92 -14.31
N ASN A 137 -1.90 10.59 -13.39
CA ASN A 137 -3.36 10.62 -13.33
C ASN A 137 -3.98 11.52 -14.42
N GLN A 138 -3.21 12.41 -15.01
CA GLN A 138 -3.64 13.23 -16.14
C GLN A 138 -3.44 12.54 -17.50
N GLN A 139 -2.75 11.41 -17.55
CA GLN A 139 -2.60 10.66 -18.80
C GLN A 139 -3.93 10.10 -19.30
N PRO A 140 -4.07 9.92 -20.63
CA PRO A 140 -5.30 9.40 -21.22
C PRO A 140 -5.66 8.03 -20.67
N TYR A 141 -6.93 7.83 -20.41
CA TYR A 141 -7.48 6.52 -20.08
C TYR A 141 -7.51 5.64 -21.32
N GLY A 142 -6.95 4.46 -21.23
CA GLY A 142 -6.96 3.42 -22.27
C GLY A 142 -7.37 2.06 -21.71
N GLY A 143 -8.29 2.05 -20.74
CA GLY A 143 -8.80 0.83 -20.10
C GLY A 143 -9.92 0.16 -20.89
N ALA A 144 -10.70 -0.69 -20.22
CA ALA A 144 -11.72 -1.52 -20.86
C ALA A 144 -12.98 -0.75 -21.35
N VAL A 145 -13.23 0.44 -20.79
CA VAL A 145 -14.45 1.21 -21.09
C VAL A 145 -14.18 2.18 -22.25
N ALA A 146 -14.58 1.80 -23.46
CA ALA A 146 -14.28 2.54 -24.69
C ALA A 146 -14.80 4.00 -24.69
N ARG A 147 -15.97 4.25 -24.09
CA ARG A 147 -16.56 5.61 -24.00
C ARG A 147 -15.68 6.62 -23.24
N ASP A 148 -14.78 6.13 -22.41
CA ASP A 148 -13.92 6.95 -21.57
C ASP A 148 -12.49 7.09 -22.12
N HIS A 149 -12.22 6.49 -23.29
CA HIS A 149 -10.91 6.59 -23.92
C HIS A 149 -10.55 8.05 -24.24
N GLY A 150 -9.30 8.39 -23.98
CA GLY A 150 -8.76 9.75 -24.21
C GLY A 150 -9.04 10.75 -23.11
N LYS A 151 -10.00 10.51 -22.22
CA LYS A 151 -10.19 11.36 -21.03
C LYS A 151 -9.04 11.18 -20.05
N PRO A 152 -8.67 12.22 -19.26
CA PRO A 152 -7.75 12.05 -18.14
C PRO A 152 -8.22 10.94 -17.17
N ARG A 153 -7.31 10.11 -16.69
CA ARG A 153 -7.67 9.01 -15.74
C ARG A 153 -8.38 9.54 -14.50
N GLN A 154 -7.93 10.68 -13.97
CA GLN A 154 -8.58 11.34 -12.83
C GLN A 154 -10.01 11.77 -13.15
N GLN A 155 -10.27 12.26 -14.34
CA GLN A 155 -11.62 12.63 -14.78
C GLN A 155 -12.51 11.39 -14.85
N VAL A 156 -12.02 10.29 -15.46
CA VAL A 156 -12.77 9.02 -15.54
C VAL A 156 -13.10 8.51 -14.15
N TYR A 157 -12.15 8.57 -13.21
CA TYR A 157 -12.39 8.20 -11.82
C TYR A 157 -13.51 9.05 -11.21
N ASN A 158 -13.43 10.37 -11.33
CA ASN A 158 -14.42 11.29 -10.73
C ASN A 158 -15.81 11.13 -11.33
N GLU A 159 -15.92 10.95 -12.65
CA GLU A 159 -17.20 10.77 -13.35
C GLU A 159 -17.88 9.42 -13.01
N ASN A 160 -17.11 8.40 -12.69
CA ASN A 160 -17.63 7.06 -12.36
C ASN A 160 -17.71 6.78 -10.85
N LEU A 161 -17.30 7.73 -10.01
CA LEU A 161 -17.39 7.60 -8.56
C LEU A 161 -18.79 8.03 -8.07
N HIS A 162 -19.69 7.07 -7.93
CA HIS A 162 -21.05 7.35 -7.47
C HIS A 162 -21.14 7.50 -5.95
N THR A 163 -20.37 6.72 -5.21
CA THR A 163 -20.35 6.74 -3.74
C THR A 163 -18.93 6.58 -3.24
N LYS A 164 -18.47 7.50 -2.40
CA LYS A 164 -17.19 7.40 -1.72
C LYS A 164 -17.39 6.86 -0.31
N ARG A 165 -16.96 5.63 -0.07
CA ARG A 165 -16.96 5.04 1.28
C ARG A 165 -15.83 5.65 2.09
N VAL A 166 -16.15 6.25 3.22
CA VAL A 166 -15.17 6.92 4.09
C VAL A 166 -14.88 6.04 5.30
N ALA A 167 -13.60 5.84 5.60
CA ALA A 167 -13.20 5.14 6.81
C ALA A 167 -13.36 6.04 8.04
N SER A 168 -13.76 5.47 9.16
CA SER A 168 -13.76 6.18 10.44
C SER A 168 -12.33 6.46 10.91
N ALA A 169 -12.15 7.47 11.76
CA ALA A 169 -10.85 7.75 12.38
C ALA A 169 -10.35 6.54 13.19
N GLU A 170 -11.26 5.81 13.84
CA GLU A 170 -10.96 4.60 14.59
C GLU A 170 -10.41 3.50 13.69
N ASP A 171 -11.06 3.22 12.55
CA ASP A 171 -10.57 2.22 11.59
C ASP A 171 -9.19 2.54 11.07
N LEU A 172 -8.94 3.82 10.73
CA LEU A 172 -7.65 4.29 10.23
C LEU A 172 -6.54 4.18 11.28
N ASN A 173 -6.87 4.44 12.55
CA ASN A 173 -5.91 4.30 13.65
C ASN A 173 -5.61 2.82 13.93
N LEU A 174 -6.64 1.98 13.97
CA LEU A 174 -6.49 0.55 14.18
C LEU A 174 -5.67 -0.14 13.09
N MET A 175 -5.63 0.38 11.87
CA MET A 175 -4.75 -0.14 10.80
C MET A 175 -3.28 -0.07 11.19
N LEU A 176 -2.85 0.95 11.93
CA LEU A 176 -1.45 1.20 12.28
C LEU A 176 -1.07 0.72 13.69
N MET A 177 -2.05 0.59 14.58
CA MET A 177 -1.83 0.30 16.00
C MET A 177 -1.90 -1.19 16.35
N ARG A 178 -1.80 -2.09 15.39
CA ARG A 178 -1.86 -3.53 15.68
C ARG A 178 -0.63 -3.98 16.47
N SER A 179 -0.86 -4.43 17.68
CA SER A 179 0.12 -5.16 18.47
C SER A 179 0.13 -6.64 18.04
N SER A 180 1.31 -7.21 17.86
CA SER A 180 1.47 -8.65 17.62
C SER A 180 1.22 -9.48 18.90
N ARG A 181 0.97 -8.83 20.03
CA ARG A 181 0.74 -9.46 21.32
C ARG A 181 -0.56 -8.94 21.93
N ALA A 182 -1.38 -9.86 22.45
CA ALA A 182 -2.52 -9.48 23.26
C ALA A 182 -2.02 -8.76 24.51
N GLN A 183 -2.56 -7.58 24.77
CA GLN A 183 -2.25 -6.81 25.99
C GLN A 183 -3.27 -7.14 27.06
N LYS A 184 -2.78 -7.31 28.29
CA LYS A 184 -3.65 -7.59 29.46
C LYS A 184 -4.07 -6.26 30.08
N VAL A 185 -5.36 -6.04 30.20
CA VAL A 185 -5.88 -4.91 30.95
C VAL A 185 -5.64 -5.13 32.43
N THR A 186 -4.92 -4.23 33.07
CA THR A 186 -4.67 -4.26 34.54
C THR A 186 -5.48 -3.19 35.22
N ARG A 187 -5.46 -3.17 36.56
CA ARG A 187 -6.09 -2.09 37.34
C ARG A 187 -5.48 -0.69 37.04
N ARG A 188 -4.26 -0.65 36.49
CA ARG A 188 -3.55 0.58 36.10
C ARG A 188 -3.74 0.93 34.60
N GLY A 189 -4.53 0.17 33.86
CA GLY A 189 -4.75 0.37 32.44
C GLY A 189 -4.05 -0.64 31.54
N VAL A 190 -3.82 -0.26 30.30
CA VAL A 190 -3.12 -1.05 29.27
C VAL A 190 -1.75 -0.46 29.05
N HIS A 191 -0.72 -1.29 29.17
CA HIS A 191 0.65 -0.90 28.85
C HIS A 191 0.92 -1.12 27.36
N LEU A 192 1.44 -0.12 26.68
CA LEU A 192 1.82 -0.19 25.27
C LEU A 192 3.34 -0.07 25.13
N ASP A 193 3.95 -1.00 24.40
CA ASP A 193 5.33 -0.90 23.96
C ASP A 193 5.37 -0.28 22.56
N ILE A 194 5.82 0.97 22.46
CA ILE A 194 5.98 1.68 21.18
C ILE A 194 7.47 1.93 20.97
N ALA A 195 8.01 1.39 19.87
CA ALA A 195 9.43 1.52 19.51
C ALA A 195 10.41 1.15 20.64
N GLY A 196 10.06 0.16 21.48
CA GLY A 196 10.87 -0.30 22.59
C GLY A 196 10.75 0.55 23.87
N GLN A 197 9.88 1.55 23.88
CA GLN A 197 9.51 2.32 25.07
C GLN A 197 8.16 1.87 25.59
N ARG A 198 8.10 1.57 26.87
CA ARG A 198 6.85 1.24 27.57
C ARG A 198 6.13 2.52 27.93
N ILE A 199 4.86 2.62 27.50
CA ILE A 199 3.94 3.70 27.84
C ILE A 199 2.86 3.12 28.72
N ASP A 200 2.70 3.69 29.91
CA ASP A 200 1.69 3.31 30.92
C ASP A 200 0.49 4.22 30.84
#